data_cf1e7086027122dbd80e73bd64a3e963
#
_entry.id   cf1e7086027122dbd80e73bd64a3e963
#
_cell.length_a   1.000
_cell.length_b   1.000
_cell.length_c   1.000
_cell.angle_alpha   90.00
_cell.angle_beta   90.00
_cell.angle_gamma   90.00
#
_symmetry.space_group_name_H-M   'P 1'
#
loop_
_entity.id
_entity.type
_entity.pdbx_description
1 polymer ?
#
loop_
_entity_poly.entity_id
_entity_poly.type
_entity_poly.pdbx_seq_one_letter_code
_entity_poly.pdbx_strand_id
1 'polypeptide(L)'
;WINDVEIFYNNYLEKHPLGPRMRTLLIHRSENVVGELLSCLQSIKNDRSFMDKMNGIQSVNVPKYQARTLPEYDVFISHASKDKKALVEELYQSLKTLGISIFYDKESLEWGDKWKDKIIDGTQKAEFAIIVISENFFDREWTENELNEFLNRQNRNGQKLILPILHNITAEQLKEKYPSVADIQGIPSDKYSCDQIALLFAKQLIKRLKSV
;
A
#
# COMPACT_ATOMS: atom_id res chain seq x y z
N TRP A 1 -46.53 17.54 8.38
CA TRP A 1 -45.26 17.11 8.94
C TRP A 1 -45.41 15.93 9.91
N ILE A 2 -46.27 15.99 10.97
CA ILE A 2 -46.44 14.87 11.90
C ILE A 2 -46.93 13.61 11.17
N ASN A 3 -47.89 13.75 10.25
CA ASN A 3 -48.40 12.64 9.45
C ASN A 3 -47.28 12.05 8.54
N ASP A 4 -46.40 12.87 7.99
CA ASP A 4 -45.27 12.40 7.19
C ASP A 4 -44.27 11.64 8.05
N VAL A 5 -44.03 12.10 9.30
CA VAL A 5 -43.21 11.40 10.29
C VAL A 5 -43.83 10.05 10.70
N GLU A 6 -45.16 9.99 10.83
CA GLU A 6 -45.91 8.75 11.16
C GLU A 6 -45.80 7.73 10.01
N ILE A 7 -45.94 8.17 8.76
CA ILE A 7 -45.74 7.31 7.59
C ILE A 7 -44.29 6.80 7.54
N PHE A 8 -43.30 7.69 7.74
CA PHE A 8 -41.90 7.33 7.75
C PHE A 8 -41.56 6.35 8.90
N TYR A 9 -42.09 6.58 10.09
CA TYR A 9 -41.97 5.70 11.23
C TYR A 9 -42.47 4.27 10.92
N ASN A 10 -43.69 4.15 10.41
CA ASN A 10 -44.28 2.86 10.09
C ASN A 10 -43.53 2.07 9.04
N ASN A 11 -42.92 2.77 8.08
CA ASN A 11 -42.18 2.13 7.02
C ASN A 11 -40.73 1.74 7.39
N TYR A 12 -40.08 2.50 8.27
CA TYR A 12 -38.64 2.38 8.45
C TYR A 12 -38.14 2.34 9.89
N LEU A 13 -38.85 2.93 10.85
CA LEU A 13 -38.33 3.16 12.18
C LEU A 13 -38.89 2.26 13.28
N GLU A 14 -39.90 1.45 12.99
CA GLU A 14 -40.57 0.61 13.98
C GLU A 14 -39.58 -0.31 14.74
N LYS A 15 -38.59 -0.83 14.02
CA LYS A 15 -37.57 -1.74 14.58
C LYS A 15 -36.34 -1.03 15.20
N HIS A 16 -36.30 0.30 15.15
CA HIS A 16 -35.24 1.05 15.79
C HIS A 16 -35.37 1.06 17.30
N PRO A 17 -34.29 1.08 18.13
CA PRO A 17 -34.38 1.14 19.60
C PRO A 17 -35.22 2.31 20.13
N LEU A 18 -35.27 3.43 19.41
CA LEU A 18 -36.14 4.57 19.71
C LEU A 18 -37.57 4.42 19.15
N GLY A 19 -37.86 3.35 18.41
CA GLY A 19 -39.20 3.11 17.82
C GLY A 19 -40.32 3.15 18.81
N PRO A 20 -40.29 2.41 19.94
CA PRO A 20 -41.36 2.44 20.96
C PRO A 20 -41.63 3.85 21.52
N ARG A 21 -40.55 4.66 21.72
CA ARG A 21 -40.71 6.06 22.19
C ARG A 21 -41.38 6.92 21.12
N MET A 22 -40.95 6.81 19.85
CA MET A 22 -41.57 7.54 18.76
C MET A 22 -43.06 7.19 18.59
N ARG A 23 -43.42 5.90 18.70
CA ARG A 23 -44.78 5.44 18.65
C ARG A 23 -45.63 6.09 19.72
N THR A 24 -45.14 6.15 20.96
CA THR A 24 -45.83 6.81 22.08
C THR A 24 -46.05 8.29 21.80
N LEU A 25 -45.07 9.00 21.28
CA LEU A 25 -45.16 10.41 20.90
C LEU A 25 -46.15 10.68 19.76
N LEU A 26 -46.26 9.78 18.80
CA LEU A 26 -47.19 9.89 17.67
C LEU A 26 -48.63 9.64 18.10
N ILE A 27 -48.86 8.76 19.11
CA ILE A 27 -50.18 8.45 19.64
C ILE A 27 -50.63 9.52 20.66
N HIS A 28 -49.75 9.88 21.58
CA HIS A 28 -50.06 10.83 22.68
C HIS A 28 -49.45 12.22 22.36
N ARG A 29 -50.04 12.91 21.40
CA ARG A 29 -49.54 14.22 20.93
C ARG A 29 -49.57 15.26 22.07
N SER A 30 -48.46 15.41 22.78
CA SER A 30 -48.23 16.45 23.77
C SER A 30 -47.99 17.82 23.12
N GLU A 31 -48.06 18.91 23.90
CA GLU A 31 -47.74 20.25 23.39
C GLU A 31 -46.33 20.36 22.82
N ASN A 32 -45.36 19.54 23.27
CA ASN A 32 -43.96 19.54 22.83
C ASN A 32 -43.60 18.37 21.89
N VAL A 33 -44.61 17.67 21.34
CA VAL A 33 -44.39 16.47 20.53
C VAL A 33 -43.47 16.69 19.35
N VAL A 34 -43.50 17.84 18.70
CA VAL A 34 -42.66 18.17 17.57
C VAL A 34 -41.18 18.22 17.96
N GLY A 35 -40.87 18.87 19.09
CA GLY A 35 -39.51 18.95 19.61
C GLY A 35 -38.95 17.57 20.00
N GLU A 36 -39.77 16.73 20.63
CA GLU A 36 -39.37 15.39 21.02
C GLU A 36 -39.19 14.45 19.84
N LEU A 37 -40.06 14.52 18.83
CA LEU A 37 -39.92 13.76 17.59
C LEU A 37 -38.66 14.20 16.80
N LEU A 38 -38.37 15.51 16.72
CA LEU A 38 -37.16 16.01 16.13
C LEU A 38 -35.90 15.48 16.82
N SER A 39 -35.89 15.46 18.17
CA SER A 39 -34.80 14.91 18.95
C SER A 39 -34.58 13.42 18.67
N CYS A 40 -35.67 12.64 18.59
CA CYS A 40 -35.59 11.22 18.23
C CYS A 40 -35.01 11.03 16.79
N LEU A 41 -35.52 11.78 15.83
CA LEU A 41 -35.03 11.72 14.43
C LEU A 41 -33.57 12.12 14.31
N GLN A 42 -33.12 13.13 15.04
CA GLN A 42 -31.72 13.53 15.10
C GLN A 42 -30.85 12.40 15.66
N SER A 43 -31.29 11.74 16.72
CA SER A 43 -30.56 10.62 17.31
C SER A 43 -30.49 9.43 16.36
N ILE A 44 -31.58 9.13 15.63
CA ILE A 44 -31.62 8.07 14.61
C ILE A 44 -30.70 8.40 13.45
N LYS A 45 -30.68 9.66 12.97
CA LYS A 45 -29.77 10.12 11.92
C LYS A 45 -28.30 9.93 12.31
N ASN A 46 -27.97 10.07 13.58
CA ASN A 46 -26.61 9.90 14.10
C ASN A 46 -26.25 8.43 14.36
N ASP A 47 -27.23 7.52 14.34
CA ASP A 47 -26.97 6.07 14.43
C ASP A 47 -26.47 5.52 13.09
N ARG A 48 -25.15 5.52 12.92
CA ARG A 48 -24.51 5.01 11.70
C ARG A 48 -24.89 3.56 11.41
N SER A 49 -24.95 2.70 12.40
CA SER A 49 -25.27 1.28 12.22
C SER A 49 -26.67 1.08 11.63
N PHE A 50 -27.62 1.89 12.06
CA PHE A 50 -28.98 1.87 11.54
C PHE A 50 -29.06 2.50 10.14
N MET A 51 -28.40 3.64 9.93
CA MET A 51 -28.38 4.32 8.63
C MET A 51 -27.71 3.49 7.54
N ASP A 52 -26.62 2.78 7.86
CA ASP A 52 -25.94 1.88 6.93
C ASP A 52 -26.86 0.72 6.50
N LYS A 53 -27.61 0.14 7.43
CA LYS A 53 -28.62 -0.89 7.12
C LYS A 53 -29.74 -0.36 6.24
N MET A 54 -30.25 0.85 6.52
CA MET A 54 -31.30 1.48 5.73
C MET A 54 -30.85 1.81 4.30
N ASN A 55 -29.60 2.22 4.13
CA ASN A 55 -29.03 2.55 2.82
C ASN A 55 -28.63 1.30 2.00
N GLY A 56 -28.95 0.09 2.50
CA GLY A 56 -28.54 -1.15 1.83
C GLY A 56 -27.03 -1.39 1.86
N ILE A 57 -26.31 -0.58 2.61
CA ILE A 57 -24.92 -0.82 2.93
C ILE A 57 -24.95 -1.99 3.91
N GLN A 58 -24.87 -3.23 3.36
CA GLN A 58 -24.52 -4.36 4.22
C GLN A 58 -23.28 -3.89 4.97
N SER A 59 -23.30 -4.02 6.30
CA SER A 59 -22.10 -3.83 7.10
C SER A 59 -21.07 -4.78 6.50
N VAL A 60 -20.31 -4.27 5.53
CA VAL A 60 -19.06 -4.87 5.17
C VAL A 60 -18.36 -4.94 6.51
N ASN A 61 -18.08 -6.14 6.98
CA ASN A 61 -17.16 -6.33 8.09
C ASN A 61 -15.92 -5.55 7.66
N VAL A 62 -15.89 -4.26 7.99
CA VAL A 62 -14.66 -3.49 7.82
C VAL A 62 -13.73 -4.21 8.76
N PRO A 63 -12.74 -4.96 8.23
CA PRO A 63 -11.79 -5.61 9.09
C PRO A 63 -11.34 -4.52 10.03
N LYS A 64 -11.35 -4.76 11.35
CA LYS A 64 -10.76 -3.82 12.30
C LYS A 64 -9.36 -3.58 11.79
N TYR A 65 -9.17 -2.47 11.11
CA TYR A 65 -7.88 -2.06 10.61
C TYR A 65 -7.01 -1.93 11.85
N GLN A 66 -6.25 -2.96 12.13
CA GLN A 66 -5.06 -2.75 12.94
C GLN A 66 -4.24 -1.81 12.08
N ALA A 67 -4.13 -0.57 12.54
CA ALA A 67 -3.31 0.42 11.87
C ALA A 67 -1.91 -0.21 11.74
N ARG A 68 -1.62 -0.76 10.56
CA ARG A 68 -0.29 -1.21 10.22
C ARG A 68 0.55 0.05 10.22
N THR A 69 1.63 0.06 10.93
CA THR A 69 2.67 1.05 10.76
C THR A 69 3.16 0.88 9.32
N LEU A 70 2.62 1.66 8.40
CA LEU A 70 3.09 1.66 7.02
C LEU A 70 4.52 2.17 7.05
N PRO A 71 5.43 1.56 6.27
CA PRO A 71 6.75 2.12 6.04
C PRO A 71 6.63 3.57 5.57
N GLU A 72 7.60 4.38 5.89
CA GLU A 72 7.64 5.80 5.54
C GLU A 72 7.62 6.01 4.01
N TYR A 73 8.19 5.05 3.28
CA TYR A 73 8.30 5.07 1.82
C TYR A 73 7.71 3.82 1.18
N ASP A 74 7.22 3.97 -0.05
CA ASP A 74 6.73 2.84 -0.85
C ASP A 74 7.87 2.00 -1.40
N VAL A 75 8.98 2.66 -1.78
CA VAL A 75 10.13 2.01 -2.40
C VAL A 75 11.46 2.65 -2.02
N PHE A 76 12.46 1.80 -1.81
CA PHE A 76 13.87 2.15 -1.76
C PHE A 76 14.55 1.75 -3.08
N ILE A 77 15.43 2.58 -3.61
CA ILE A 77 16.19 2.27 -4.84
C ILE A 77 17.69 2.16 -4.50
N SER A 78 18.23 0.95 -4.64
CA SER A 78 19.66 0.68 -4.52
C SER A 78 20.29 0.52 -5.89
N HIS A 79 21.43 1.18 -6.12
CA HIS A 79 22.14 1.17 -7.40
C HIS A 79 23.63 1.49 -7.23
N ALA A 80 24.45 1.15 -8.20
CA ALA A 80 25.82 1.62 -8.26
C ALA A 80 25.87 3.08 -8.77
N SER A 81 26.81 3.87 -8.27
CA SER A 81 26.94 5.30 -8.63
C SER A 81 27.01 5.57 -10.12
N LYS A 82 27.65 4.66 -10.87
CA LYS A 82 27.79 4.77 -12.33
C LYS A 82 26.47 4.59 -13.09
N ASP A 83 25.51 3.89 -12.51
CA ASP A 83 24.20 3.61 -13.13
C ASP A 83 23.17 4.73 -12.89
N LYS A 84 23.52 5.71 -12.04
CA LYS A 84 22.64 6.79 -11.63
C LYS A 84 22.04 7.56 -12.80
N LYS A 85 22.90 8.09 -13.67
CA LYS A 85 22.46 8.92 -14.81
C LYS A 85 21.86 8.11 -15.95
N ALA A 86 22.28 6.86 -16.11
CA ALA A 86 21.86 6.04 -17.23
C ALA A 86 20.45 5.44 -17.05
N LEU A 87 20.01 5.19 -15.82
CA LEU A 87 18.74 4.52 -15.56
C LEU A 87 17.97 5.14 -14.37
N VAL A 88 18.67 5.36 -13.25
CA VAL A 88 17.99 5.58 -11.95
C VAL A 88 17.30 6.92 -11.88
N GLU A 89 17.86 7.97 -12.46
CA GLU A 89 17.24 9.31 -12.47
C GLU A 89 15.93 9.31 -13.27
N GLU A 90 15.88 8.65 -14.41
CA GLU A 90 14.68 8.53 -15.23
C GLU A 90 13.62 7.68 -14.52
N LEU A 91 14.03 6.53 -13.97
CA LEU A 91 13.14 5.66 -13.19
C LEU A 91 12.55 6.39 -11.96
N TYR A 92 13.37 7.17 -11.25
CA TYR A 92 12.93 8.00 -10.14
C TYR A 92 11.83 8.97 -10.57
N GLN A 93 12.01 9.67 -11.72
CA GLN A 93 11.00 10.60 -12.22
C GLN A 93 9.72 9.88 -12.63
N SER A 94 9.81 8.72 -13.28
CA SER A 94 8.65 7.91 -13.67
C SER A 94 7.85 7.44 -12.45
N LEU A 95 8.52 6.95 -11.41
CA LEU A 95 7.87 6.55 -10.15
C LEU A 95 7.23 7.74 -9.43
N LYS A 96 7.93 8.88 -9.39
CA LYS A 96 7.44 10.11 -8.76
C LYS A 96 6.18 10.64 -9.46
N THR A 97 6.13 10.55 -10.78
CA THR A 97 4.95 10.95 -11.59
C THR A 97 3.72 10.13 -11.24
N LEU A 98 3.89 8.87 -10.83
CA LEU A 98 2.81 8.01 -10.33
C LEU A 98 2.43 8.27 -8.87
N GLY A 99 3.04 9.25 -8.20
CA GLY A 99 2.78 9.58 -6.79
C GLY A 99 3.41 8.61 -5.80
N ILE A 100 4.37 7.79 -6.22
CA ILE A 100 5.06 6.81 -5.38
C ILE A 100 6.07 7.55 -4.51
N SER A 101 6.05 7.28 -3.19
CA SER A 101 7.02 7.82 -2.24
C SER A 101 8.31 7.01 -2.30
N ILE A 102 9.44 7.68 -2.55
CA ILE A 102 10.70 7.03 -2.85
C ILE A 102 11.74 7.41 -1.82
N PHE A 103 12.28 6.43 -1.11
CA PHE A 103 13.52 6.60 -0.38
C PHE A 103 14.68 6.48 -1.37
N TYR A 104 15.24 7.62 -1.69
CA TYR A 104 16.35 7.74 -2.62
C TYR A 104 17.51 8.43 -1.91
N ASP A 105 18.56 7.66 -1.62
CA ASP A 105 19.79 8.24 -1.12
C ASP A 105 20.47 9.01 -2.26
N LYS A 106 20.47 10.36 -2.14
CA LYS A 106 21.18 11.23 -3.10
C LYS A 106 22.68 11.01 -3.07
N GLU A 107 23.17 10.56 -1.94
CA GLU A 107 24.56 10.15 -1.80
C GLU A 107 24.67 8.72 -2.34
N SER A 108 25.00 8.62 -3.63
CA SER A 108 25.41 7.35 -4.23
C SER A 108 26.41 6.67 -3.31
N LEU A 109 26.24 5.36 -3.12
CA LEU A 109 27.21 4.54 -2.39
C LEU A 109 28.62 4.83 -2.88
N GLU A 110 29.42 5.47 -2.03
CA GLU A 110 30.82 5.75 -2.32
C GLU A 110 31.69 4.53 -2.02
N TRP A 111 32.89 4.53 -2.58
CA TRP A 111 33.89 3.48 -2.32
C TRP A 111 34.23 3.46 -0.81
N GLY A 112 33.96 2.32 -0.16
CA GLY A 112 34.20 2.13 1.27
C GLY A 112 32.95 2.21 2.15
N ASP A 113 31.81 2.62 1.61
CA ASP A 113 30.56 2.59 2.35
C ASP A 113 30.14 1.17 2.72
N LYS A 114 29.67 1.00 3.95
CA LYS A 114 29.00 -0.24 4.40
C LYS A 114 27.60 -0.29 3.79
N TRP A 115 27.53 -0.56 2.50
CA TRP A 115 26.30 -0.57 1.72
C TRP A 115 25.27 -1.56 2.25
N LYS A 116 25.68 -2.64 2.93
CA LYS A 116 24.77 -3.55 3.64
C LYS A 116 23.91 -2.81 4.65
N ASP A 117 24.53 -1.94 5.44
CA ASP A 117 23.83 -1.17 6.47
C ASP A 117 22.84 -0.20 5.82
N LYS A 118 23.20 0.43 4.71
CA LYS A 118 22.32 1.34 3.95
C LYS A 118 21.13 0.61 3.30
N ILE A 119 21.36 -0.59 2.75
CA ILE A 119 20.25 -1.38 2.20
C ILE A 119 19.33 -1.90 3.30
N ILE A 120 19.90 -2.36 4.43
CA ILE A 120 19.10 -2.79 5.58
C ILE A 120 18.26 -1.62 6.10
N ASP A 121 18.84 -0.43 6.27
CA ASP A 121 18.13 0.79 6.67
C ASP A 121 17.04 1.16 5.65
N GLY A 122 17.36 1.13 4.36
CA GLY A 122 16.40 1.39 3.28
C GLY A 122 15.21 0.41 3.27
N THR A 123 15.49 -0.88 3.47
CA THR A 123 14.44 -1.91 3.54
C THR A 123 13.60 -1.85 4.82
N GLN A 124 14.11 -1.25 5.89
CA GLN A 124 13.32 -0.98 7.10
C GLN A 124 12.39 0.22 6.95
N LYS A 125 12.76 1.19 6.12
CA LYS A 125 12.00 2.43 5.88
C LYS A 125 11.03 2.34 4.71
N ALA A 126 11.20 1.38 3.81
CA ALA A 126 10.39 1.24 2.60
C ALA A 126 9.67 -0.12 2.53
N GLU A 127 8.50 -0.14 1.89
CA GLU A 127 7.71 -1.38 1.69
C GLU A 127 8.38 -2.31 0.67
N PHE A 128 9.04 -1.74 -0.35
CA PHE A 128 9.78 -2.47 -1.39
C PHE A 128 11.18 -1.94 -1.56
N ALA A 129 12.07 -2.78 -2.07
CA ALA A 129 13.39 -2.38 -2.55
C ALA A 129 13.55 -2.75 -4.03
N ILE A 130 13.81 -1.76 -4.86
CA ILE A 130 14.30 -1.95 -6.23
C ILE A 130 15.82 -2.00 -6.16
N ILE A 131 16.41 -3.08 -6.69
CA ILE A 131 17.87 -3.23 -6.78
C ILE A 131 18.27 -3.26 -8.24
N VAL A 132 19.07 -2.28 -8.65
CA VAL A 132 19.64 -2.23 -9.99
C VAL A 132 20.91 -3.08 -10.02
N ILE A 133 20.80 -4.24 -10.66
CA ILE A 133 21.88 -5.20 -10.84
C ILE A 133 22.54 -4.91 -12.19
N SER A 134 23.81 -4.49 -12.17
CA SER A 134 24.62 -4.17 -13.34
C SER A 134 26.03 -4.72 -13.16
N GLU A 135 26.87 -4.63 -14.19
CA GLU A 135 28.31 -4.94 -14.05
C GLU A 135 28.94 -4.04 -12.97
N ASN A 136 28.55 -2.76 -12.90
CA ASN A 136 29.05 -1.83 -11.89
C ASN A 136 28.63 -2.18 -10.47
N PHE A 137 27.52 -2.90 -10.31
CA PHE A 137 27.05 -3.39 -9.02
C PHE A 137 27.94 -4.52 -8.50
N PHE A 138 28.50 -5.33 -9.39
CA PHE A 138 29.36 -6.46 -9.07
C PHE A 138 30.85 -6.11 -8.95
N ASP A 139 31.29 -4.94 -9.36
CA ASP A 139 32.65 -4.45 -9.09
C ASP A 139 32.92 -4.29 -7.58
N ARG A 140 31.91 -4.49 -6.76
CA ARG A 140 31.97 -4.53 -5.30
C ARG A 140 31.91 -5.97 -4.85
N GLU A 141 32.79 -6.36 -3.94
CA GLU A 141 32.95 -7.72 -3.43
C GLU A 141 31.72 -8.23 -2.68
N TRP A 142 30.70 -8.69 -3.40
CA TRP A 142 29.67 -9.55 -2.83
C TRP A 142 30.16 -10.99 -2.92
N THR A 143 30.10 -11.68 -1.81
CA THR A 143 30.11 -13.13 -1.92
C THR A 143 28.72 -13.58 -2.41
N GLU A 144 28.70 -14.60 -3.25
CA GLU A 144 27.48 -15.21 -3.77
C GLU A 144 26.48 -15.55 -2.64
N ASN A 145 27.00 -16.07 -1.52
CA ASN A 145 26.20 -16.40 -0.35
C ASN A 145 25.53 -15.17 0.30
N GLU A 146 26.21 -14.03 0.34
CA GLU A 146 25.69 -12.81 0.95
C GLU A 146 24.55 -12.21 0.13
N LEU A 147 24.69 -12.15 -1.20
CA LEU A 147 23.65 -11.67 -2.10
C LEU A 147 22.43 -12.61 -2.04
N ASN A 148 22.66 -13.92 -2.05
CA ASN A 148 21.63 -14.93 -1.97
C ASN A 148 20.89 -14.87 -0.62
N GLU A 149 21.61 -14.76 0.47
CA GLU A 149 21.01 -14.61 1.81
C GLU A 149 20.16 -13.34 1.90
N PHE A 150 20.63 -12.23 1.33
CA PHE A 150 19.90 -10.97 1.30
C PHE A 150 18.62 -11.09 0.47
N LEU A 151 18.68 -11.65 -0.73
CA LEU A 151 17.53 -11.84 -1.61
C LEU A 151 16.54 -12.88 -1.06
N ASN A 152 17.00 -13.89 -0.33
CA ASN A 152 16.17 -14.91 0.30
C ASN A 152 15.58 -14.50 1.66
N ARG A 153 16.22 -13.61 2.43
CA ARG A 153 15.67 -13.07 3.68
C ARG A 153 14.31 -12.42 3.52
N GLN A 154 14.01 -11.96 2.34
CA GLN A 154 12.79 -11.24 2.00
C GLN A 154 11.60 -12.16 1.72
N ASN A 155 11.81 -13.48 1.66
CA ASN A 155 10.73 -14.44 1.39
C ASN A 155 10.09 -15.01 2.67
N ARG A 156 10.34 -14.45 3.85
CA ARG A 156 9.87 -15.04 5.14
C ARG A 156 8.36 -15.22 5.25
N ASN A 157 7.54 -14.65 4.36
CA ASN A 157 6.10 -14.85 4.33
C ASN A 157 5.54 -14.98 2.90
N GLY A 158 6.35 -15.44 1.94
CA GLY A 158 5.95 -15.52 0.53
C GLY A 158 5.80 -14.16 -0.16
N GLN A 159 6.34 -13.11 0.43
CA GLN A 159 6.20 -11.74 -0.04
C GLN A 159 7.50 -11.31 -0.75
N LYS A 160 7.35 -10.95 -2.02
CA LYS A 160 8.47 -10.42 -2.82
C LYS A 160 8.65 -8.94 -2.49
N LEU A 161 9.56 -8.61 -1.58
CA LEU A 161 9.87 -7.24 -1.19
C LEU A 161 11.01 -6.65 -2.01
N ILE A 162 11.87 -7.49 -2.60
CA ILE A 162 12.96 -7.07 -3.49
C ILE A 162 12.56 -7.29 -4.94
N LEU A 163 12.73 -6.25 -5.74
CA LEU A 163 12.40 -6.19 -7.15
C LEU A 163 13.68 -5.88 -7.95
N PRO A 164 14.37 -6.90 -8.51
CA PRO A 164 15.60 -6.69 -9.25
C PRO A 164 15.33 -6.09 -10.64
N ILE A 165 16.17 -5.13 -11.04
CA ILE A 165 16.28 -4.64 -12.41
C ILE A 165 17.65 -5.04 -12.94
N LEU A 166 17.67 -5.74 -14.07
CA LEU A 166 18.91 -6.10 -14.77
C LEU A 166 19.28 -4.96 -15.72
N HIS A 167 20.40 -4.29 -15.48
CA HIS A 167 20.85 -3.15 -16.27
C HIS A 167 22.18 -3.47 -16.94
N ASN A 168 22.19 -3.51 -18.28
CA ASN A 168 23.36 -3.86 -19.11
C ASN A 168 23.98 -5.22 -18.74
N ILE A 169 23.18 -6.15 -18.24
CA ILE A 169 23.56 -7.53 -17.94
C ILE A 169 22.41 -8.46 -18.31
N THR A 170 22.73 -9.60 -18.93
CA THR A 170 21.72 -10.61 -19.25
C THR A 170 21.52 -11.60 -18.11
N ALA A 171 20.38 -12.32 -18.14
CA ALA A 171 20.12 -13.38 -17.16
C ALA A 171 21.18 -14.50 -17.24
N GLU A 172 21.71 -14.77 -18.45
CA GLU A 172 22.78 -15.76 -18.68
C GLU A 172 24.08 -15.30 -18.04
N GLN A 173 24.48 -14.03 -18.24
CA GLN A 173 25.67 -13.45 -17.61
C GLN A 173 25.56 -13.43 -16.09
N LEU A 174 24.35 -13.12 -15.57
CA LEU A 174 24.07 -13.18 -14.15
C LEU A 174 24.24 -14.62 -13.63
N LYS A 175 23.72 -15.60 -14.37
CA LYS A 175 23.80 -17.03 -14.04
C LYS A 175 25.24 -17.54 -14.02
N GLU A 176 26.05 -17.12 -15.00
CA GLU A 176 27.45 -17.50 -15.09
C GLU A 176 28.28 -16.95 -13.91
N LYS A 177 28.02 -15.69 -13.54
CA LYS A 177 28.77 -15.00 -12.49
C LYS A 177 28.27 -15.31 -11.07
N TYR A 178 26.93 -15.51 -10.93
CA TYR A 178 26.24 -15.75 -9.66
C TYR A 178 25.15 -16.82 -9.81
N PRO A 179 25.50 -18.10 -9.90
CA PRO A 179 24.55 -19.19 -10.15
C PRO A 179 23.39 -19.25 -9.15
N SER A 180 23.65 -18.95 -7.88
CA SER A 180 22.63 -18.99 -6.82
C SER A 180 21.60 -17.87 -6.90
N VAL A 181 21.90 -16.80 -7.64
CA VAL A 181 21.01 -15.64 -7.85
C VAL A 181 20.20 -15.77 -9.14
N ALA A 182 20.56 -16.72 -9.99
CA ALA A 182 19.98 -16.90 -11.32
C ALA A 182 18.47 -17.23 -11.32
N ASP A 183 17.97 -17.79 -10.21
CA ASP A 183 16.55 -18.10 -10.07
C ASP A 183 15.68 -16.88 -9.75
N ILE A 184 16.30 -15.69 -9.54
CA ILE A 184 15.58 -14.47 -9.26
C ILE A 184 15.15 -13.81 -10.56
N GLN A 185 13.84 -13.73 -10.75
CA GLN A 185 13.26 -13.08 -11.92
C GLN A 185 13.45 -11.55 -11.81
N GLY A 186 14.43 -11.01 -12.50
CA GLY A 186 14.65 -9.57 -12.67
C GLY A 186 13.97 -9.03 -13.93
N ILE A 187 13.69 -7.73 -13.95
CA ILE A 187 13.19 -7.01 -15.13
C ILE A 187 14.38 -6.46 -15.91
N PRO A 188 14.61 -6.85 -17.19
CA PRO A 188 15.69 -6.31 -17.99
C PRO A 188 15.36 -4.88 -18.46
N SER A 189 16.24 -3.92 -18.18
CA SER A 189 16.06 -2.51 -18.51
C SER A 189 16.19 -2.20 -20.01
N ASP A 190 16.72 -3.11 -20.81
CA ASP A 190 16.77 -3.01 -22.27
C ASP A 190 15.44 -3.35 -22.95
N LYS A 191 14.55 -4.09 -22.25
CA LYS A 191 13.24 -4.49 -22.77
C LYS A 191 12.07 -3.65 -22.26
N TYR A 192 12.27 -2.89 -21.19
CA TYR A 192 11.24 -2.08 -20.56
C TYR A 192 11.75 -0.66 -20.33
N SER A 193 10.98 0.34 -20.75
CA SER A 193 11.26 1.74 -20.41
C SER A 193 11.05 1.99 -18.90
N CYS A 194 11.62 3.08 -18.40
CA CYS A 194 11.45 3.48 -17.00
C CYS A 194 9.97 3.66 -16.63
N ASP A 195 9.13 4.20 -17.53
CA ASP A 195 7.68 4.32 -17.33
C ASP A 195 7.00 2.95 -17.24
N GLN A 196 7.40 1.99 -18.07
CA GLN A 196 6.85 0.63 -18.00
C GLN A 196 7.28 -0.07 -16.71
N ILE A 197 8.53 0.11 -16.27
CA ILE A 197 9.01 -0.43 -14.99
C ILE A 197 8.23 0.21 -13.82
N ALA A 198 8.01 1.52 -13.86
CA ALA A 198 7.23 2.23 -12.84
C ALA A 198 5.77 1.73 -12.76
N LEU A 199 5.13 1.46 -13.91
CA LEU A 199 3.78 0.88 -13.96
C LEU A 199 3.76 -0.56 -13.42
N LEU A 200 4.77 -1.38 -13.73
CA LEU A 200 4.91 -2.72 -13.18
C LEU A 200 5.08 -2.67 -11.65
N PHE A 201 5.87 -1.73 -11.16
CA PHE A 201 6.02 -1.48 -9.72
C PHE A 201 4.69 -1.08 -9.07
N ALA A 202 3.99 -0.08 -9.63
CA ALA A 202 2.69 0.36 -9.12
C ALA A 202 1.69 -0.80 -9.02
N LYS A 203 1.70 -1.71 -9.99
CA LYS A 203 0.87 -2.92 -9.98
C LYS A 203 1.23 -3.86 -8.81
N GLN A 204 2.52 -4.01 -8.49
CA GLN A 204 2.96 -4.80 -7.33
C GLN A 204 2.55 -4.13 -6.02
N LEU A 205 2.73 -2.81 -5.90
CA LEU A 205 2.32 -2.04 -4.73
C LEU A 205 0.80 -2.18 -4.47
N ILE A 206 -0.04 -2.01 -5.50
CA ILE A 206 -1.49 -2.19 -5.40
C ILE A 206 -1.84 -3.62 -4.96
N LYS A 207 -1.17 -4.63 -5.54
CA LYS A 207 -1.38 -6.02 -5.15
C LYS A 207 -1.05 -6.24 -3.68
N ARG A 208 0.04 -5.63 -3.21
CA ARG A 208 0.46 -5.70 -1.81
C ARG A 208 -0.55 -5.06 -0.87
N LEU A 209 -1.02 -3.86 -1.20
CA LEU A 209 -2.02 -3.14 -0.40
C LEU A 209 -3.37 -3.87 -0.32
N LYS A 210 -3.72 -4.67 -1.33
CA LYS A 210 -4.95 -5.50 -1.33
C LYS A 210 -4.81 -6.81 -0.58
N SER A 211 -3.60 -7.28 -0.32
CA SER A 211 -3.33 -8.56 0.37
C SER A 211 -3.17 -8.41 1.88
N VAL A 212 -3.31 -7.21 2.39
CA VAL A 212 -3.33 -6.81 3.81
C VAL A 212 -4.76 -6.48 4.24
#